data_3b69597f22603775727d09dcedb1b203
#
_entry.id   3b69597f22603775727d09dcedb1b203
#
_cell.length_a   1.000
_cell.length_b   1.000
_cell.length_c   1.000
_cell.angle_alpha   90.00
_cell.angle_beta   90.00
_cell.angle_gamma   90.00
#
_symmetry.space_group_name_H-M   'P 1'
#
loop_
_entity.id
_entity.type
_entity.pdbx_description
1 polymer ?
#
loop_
_entity_poly.entity_id
_entity_poly.type
_entity_poly.pdbx_seq_one_letter_code
_entity_poly.pdbx_strand_id
1 'polypeptide(L)'
;NENHPLARLSSIKLSELERYDLILPCKGLQARNAFDYLIDGKDLDFKIMVEVNNVNIIFDLLHRSNLVSVLSESTTILEHGMKAIPIDAADNEMDGCIHILKDAYMKNSAQEFIRMLSQSTSILANFALKDILK
;
A
#
# COMPACT_ATOMS: atom_id res chain seq x y z
N ASN A 1 -11.78 -3.23 8.19
CA ASN A 1 -12.85 -2.62 8.98
C ASN A 1 -12.40 -2.44 10.43
N GLU A 2 -12.63 -1.27 11.04
CA GLU A 2 -12.23 -0.97 12.44
C GLU A 2 -12.91 -1.89 13.48
N ASN A 3 -14.06 -2.47 13.12
CA ASN A 3 -14.78 -3.42 13.98
C ASN A 3 -14.30 -4.87 13.83
N HIS A 4 -13.40 -5.14 12.88
CA HIS A 4 -12.84 -6.47 12.67
C HIS A 4 -11.93 -6.87 13.86
N PRO A 5 -11.90 -8.14 14.28
CA PRO A 5 -11.03 -8.59 15.39
C PRO A 5 -9.55 -8.22 15.19
N LEU A 6 -9.06 -8.25 13.96
CA LEU A 6 -7.69 -7.81 13.62
C LEU A 6 -7.41 -6.35 13.99
N ALA A 7 -8.41 -5.47 13.98
CA ALA A 7 -8.22 -4.05 14.28
C ALA A 7 -7.68 -3.78 15.70
N ARG A 8 -7.66 -4.79 16.58
CA ARG A 8 -7.09 -4.71 17.94
C ARG A 8 -5.59 -4.97 17.98
N LEU A 9 -5.04 -5.51 16.89
CA LEU A 9 -3.61 -5.83 16.80
C LEU A 9 -2.80 -4.59 16.46
N SER A 10 -1.55 -4.56 16.91
CA SER A 10 -0.55 -3.55 16.53
C SER A 10 0.23 -3.94 15.26
N SER A 11 0.33 -5.23 14.97
CA SER A 11 0.93 -5.79 13.76
C SER A 11 0.39 -7.20 13.53
N ILE A 12 0.59 -7.75 12.32
CA ILE A 12 0.19 -9.12 11.95
C ILE A 12 1.30 -9.78 11.15
N LYS A 13 1.55 -11.07 11.39
CA LYS A 13 2.46 -11.87 10.56
C LYS A 13 1.77 -12.33 9.29
N LEU A 14 2.54 -12.50 8.22
CA LEU A 14 2.01 -13.02 6.95
C LEU A 14 1.27 -14.35 7.12
N SER A 15 1.82 -15.28 7.89
CA SER A 15 1.19 -16.58 8.14
C SER A 15 -0.14 -16.50 8.92
N GLU A 16 -0.37 -15.43 9.63
CA GLU A 16 -1.67 -15.26 10.33
C GLU A 16 -2.78 -14.83 9.37
N LEU A 17 -2.42 -14.19 8.23
CA LEU A 17 -3.38 -13.80 7.19
C LEU A 17 -4.05 -15.01 6.51
N GLU A 18 -3.43 -16.19 6.51
CA GLU A 18 -4.02 -17.41 5.96
C GLU A 18 -5.36 -17.81 6.63
N ARG A 19 -5.60 -17.31 7.85
CA ARG A 19 -6.82 -17.57 8.61
C ARG A 19 -8.03 -16.75 8.17
N TYR A 20 -7.82 -15.80 7.27
CA TYR A 20 -8.84 -14.82 6.90
C TYR A 20 -9.16 -14.89 5.41
N ASP A 21 -10.41 -14.61 5.10
CA ASP A 21 -10.88 -14.48 3.73
C ASP A 21 -10.38 -13.13 3.17
N LEU A 22 -9.60 -13.17 2.10
CA LEU A 22 -8.97 -11.98 1.54
C LEU A 22 -9.73 -11.44 0.33
N ILE A 23 -9.79 -10.11 0.26
CA ILE A 23 -10.05 -9.38 -0.97
C ILE A 23 -8.76 -8.65 -1.36
N LEU A 24 -8.26 -8.85 -2.57
CA LEU A 24 -7.00 -8.29 -3.01
C LEU A 24 -7.17 -7.42 -4.26
N PRO A 25 -6.27 -6.45 -4.46
CA PRO A 25 -6.12 -5.81 -5.76
C PRO A 25 -5.79 -6.85 -6.83
N CYS A 26 -6.26 -6.62 -8.07
CA CYS A 26 -5.89 -7.46 -9.21
C CYS A 26 -4.38 -7.46 -9.44
N LYS A 27 -3.89 -8.56 -10.01
CA LYS A 27 -2.48 -8.69 -10.44
C LYS A 27 -2.07 -7.53 -11.35
N GLY A 28 -0.85 -7.05 -11.17
CA GLY A 28 -0.30 -5.90 -11.91
C GLY A 28 -0.52 -4.55 -11.21
N LEU A 29 -1.39 -4.45 -10.21
CA LEU A 29 -1.49 -3.26 -9.37
C LEU A 29 -0.37 -3.24 -8.31
N GLN A 30 0.12 -2.05 -7.98
CA GLN A 30 1.29 -1.87 -7.10
C GLN A 30 1.16 -2.59 -5.75
N ALA A 31 0.03 -2.41 -5.05
CA ALA A 31 -0.18 -3.06 -3.76
C ALA A 31 -0.21 -4.60 -3.89
N ARG A 32 -0.75 -5.13 -5.01
CA ARG A 32 -0.73 -6.56 -5.27
C ARG A 32 0.68 -7.06 -5.58
N ASN A 33 1.43 -6.34 -6.39
CA ASN A 33 2.82 -6.70 -6.71
C ASN A 33 3.69 -6.72 -5.44
N ALA A 34 3.50 -5.74 -4.54
CA ALA A 34 4.20 -5.70 -3.26
C ALA A 34 3.83 -6.90 -2.37
N PHE A 35 2.55 -7.25 -2.31
CA PHE A 35 2.10 -8.42 -1.57
C PHE A 35 2.66 -9.72 -2.17
N ASP A 36 2.56 -9.88 -3.50
CA ASP A 36 3.09 -11.06 -4.19
C ASP A 36 4.61 -11.20 -3.96
N TYR A 37 5.35 -10.08 -3.92
CA TYR A 37 6.77 -10.07 -3.57
C TYR A 37 7.04 -10.52 -2.13
N LEU A 38 6.24 -10.05 -1.18
CA LEU A 38 6.37 -10.43 0.24
C LEU A 38 6.13 -11.93 0.48
N ILE A 39 5.30 -12.57 -0.33
CA ILE A 39 4.95 -13.99 -0.18
C ILE A 39 5.79 -14.91 -1.08
N ASP A 40 6.57 -14.34 -2.00
CA ASP A 40 7.38 -15.13 -2.94
C ASP A 40 8.33 -16.07 -2.19
N GLY A 41 8.39 -17.32 -2.66
CA GLY A 41 9.22 -18.38 -2.06
C GLY A 41 8.76 -18.85 -0.66
N LYS A 42 7.60 -18.38 -0.15
CA LYS A 42 7.04 -18.84 1.13
C LYS A 42 5.94 -19.87 0.88
N ASP A 43 5.92 -20.91 1.71
CA ASP A 43 4.87 -21.93 1.69
C ASP A 43 3.65 -21.40 2.49
N LEU A 44 2.88 -20.51 1.86
CA LEU A 44 1.69 -19.86 2.42
C LEU A 44 0.53 -19.99 1.45
N ASP A 45 -0.63 -20.40 1.95
CA ASP A 45 -1.86 -20.58 1.18
C ASP A 45 -2.94 -19.60 1.64
N PHE A 46 -3.18 -18.57 0.84
CA PHE A 46 -4.14 -17.51 1.15
C PHE A 46 -5.49 -17.75 0.49
N LYS A 47 -6.54 -17.61 1.26
CA LYS A 47 -7.91 -17.73 0.81
C LYS A 47 -8.39 -16.44 0.16
N ILE A 48 -8.05 -16.24 -1.13
CA ILE A 48 -8.44 -15.07 -1.89
C ILE A 48 -9.86 -15.29 -2.43
N MET A 49 -10.82 -14.55 -1.88
CA MET A 49 -12.24 -14.64 -2.23
C MET A 49 -12.58 -13.78 -3.46
N VAL A 50 -11.96 -12.62 -3.57
CA VAL A 50 -12.24 -11.64 -4.62
C VAL A 50 -10.97 -10.91 -5.01
N GLU A 51 -10.80 -10.67 -6.30
CA GLU A 51 -9.78 -9.77 -6.84
C GLU A 51 -10.45 -8.60 -7.57
N VAL A 52 -10.05 -7.37 -7.24
CA VAL A 52 -10.71 -6.15 -7.74
C VAL A 52 -9.66 -5.14 -8.20
N ASN A 53 -9.95 -4.46 -9.31
CA ASN A 53 -9.07 -3.43 -9.88
C ASN A 53 -9.39 -1.99 -9.42
N ASN A 54 -10.33 -1.83 -8.49
CA ASN A 54 -10.77 -0.53 -7.99
C ASN A 54 -10.78 -0.53 -6.47
N VAL A 55 -10.01 0.36 -5.87
CA VAL A 55 -9.85 0.45 -4.42
C VAL A 55 -11.15 0.83 -3.70
N ASN A 56 -11.99 1.66 -4.30
CA ASN A 56 -13.27 2.04 -3.68
C ASN A 56 -14.21 0.83 -3.53
N ILE A 57 -14.20 -0.09 -4.51
CA ILE A 57 -14.95 -1.34 -4.40
C ILE A 57 -14.37 -2.22 -3.29
N ILE A 58 -13.06 -2.24 -3.11
CA ILE A 58 -12.42 -2.95 -1.99
C ILE A 58 -12.94 -2.39 -0.67
N PHE A 59 -12.94 -1.07 -0.49
CA PHE A 59 -13.45 -0.44 0.73
C PHE A 59 -14.93 -0.71 0.97
N ASP A 60 -15.77 -0.60 -0.06
CA ASP A 60 -17.19 -0.93 0.05
C ASP A 60 -17.44 -2.36 0.55
N LEU A 61 -16.66 -3.32 0.04
CA LEU A 61 -16.75 -4.71 0.48
C LEU A 61 -16.21 -4.91 1.89
N LEU A 62 -15.11 -4.26 2.25
CA LEU A 62 -14.55 -4.31 3.61
C LEU A 62 -15.50 -3.72 4.66
N HIS A 63 -16.26 -2.66 4.30
CA HIS A 63 -17.25 -2.06 5.20
C HIS A 63 -18.39 -3.03 5.53
N ARG A 64 -18.79 -3.87 4.56
CA ARG A 64 -19.99 -4.72 4.62
C ARG A 64 -19.70 -6.18 4.95
N SER A 65 -18.45 -6.54 5.17
CA SER A 65 -18.05 -7.92 5.38
C SER A 65 -16.93 -8.05 6.42
N ASN A 66 -16.56 -9.30 6.72
CA ASN A 66 -15.40 -9.65 7.54
C ASN A 66 -14.14 -9.93 6.67
N LEU A 67 -14.13 -9.49 5.43
CA LEU A 67 -12.96 -9.63 4.56
C LEU A 67 -11.82 -8.74 5.05
N VAL A 68 -10.61 -9.18 4.73
CA VAL A 68 -9.35 -8.44 4.99
C VAL A 68 -8.67 -8.14 3.66
N SER A 69 -8.01 -7.02 3.56
CA SER A 69 -7.25 -6.66 2.36
C SER A 69 -5.80 -6.30 2.70
N VAL A 70 -4.91 -6.42 1.72
CA VAL A 70 -3.55 -5.93 1.81
C VAL A 70 -3.39 -4.77 0.81
N LEU A 71 -3.17 -3.59 1.36
CA LEU A 71 -3.07 -2.33 0.64
C LEU A 71 -1.89 -1.52 1.21
N SER A 72 -1.46 -0.48 0.50
CA SER A 72 -0.54 0.48 1.09
C SER A 72 -1.25 1.30 2.18
N GLU A 73 -0.54 1.60 3.27
CA GLU A 73 -1.09 2.39 4.38
C GLU A 73 -1.64 3.74 3.90
N SER A 74 -0.95 4.39 2.99
CA SER A 74 -1.36 5.68 2.40
C SER A 74 -2.75 5.64 1.77
N THR A 75 -3.18 4.47 1.29
CA THR A 75 -4.50 4.30 0.69
C THR A 75 -5.63 4.39 1.74
N THR A 76 -5.33 4.05 3.00
CA THR A 76 -6.33 4.00 4.07
C THR A 76 -6.45 5.28 4.88
N ILE A 77 -5.50 6.23 4.76
CA ILE A 77 -5.43 7.45 5.59
C ILE A 77 -6.71 8.30 5.52
N LEU A 78 -7.35 8.35 4.35
CA LEU A 78 -8.56 9.14 4.13
C LEU A 78 -9.84 8.33 4.23
N GLU A 79 -9.75 7.03 4.49
CA GLU A 79 -10.90 6.14 4.53
C GLU A 79 -11.42 5.97 5.96
N HIS A 80 -12.63 6.46 6.21
CA HIS A 80 -13.26 6.33 7.52
C HIS A 80 -13.69 4.89 7.81
N GLY A 81 -13.63 4.48 9.07
CA GLY A 81 -14.05 3.13 9.50
C GLY A 81 -13.10 2.01 9.12
N MET A 82 -11.92 2.35 8.60
CA MET A 82 -10.84 1.41 8.31
C MET A 82 -9.68 1.59 9.28
N LYS A 83 -8.98 0.49 9.53
CA LYS A 83 -7.73 0.50 10.27
C LYS A 83 -6.65 -0.25 9.50
N ALA A 84 -5.55 0.46 9.22
CA ALA A 84 -4.33 -0.17 8.71
C ALA A 84 -3.58 -0.83 9.88
N ILE A 85 -3.09 -2.04 9.64
CA ILE A 85 -2.27 -2.82 10.56
C ILE A 85 -1.03 -3.25 9.81
N PRO A 86 0.17 -2.87 10.26
CA PRO A 86 1.40 -3.24 9.58
C PRO A 86 1.60 -4.76 9.58
N ILE A 87 2.05 -5.29 8.46
CA ILE A 87 2.50 -6.67 8.34
C ILE A 87 3.92 -6.74 8.91
N ASP A 88 4.14 -7.62 9.87
CA ASP A 88 5.46 -7.88 10.47
C ASP A 88 6.26 -8.78 9.51
N ALA A 89 6.91 -8.15 8.55
CA ALA A 89 7.78 -8.81 7.56
C ALA A 89 8.93 -7.86 7.20
N ALA A 90 10.10 -8.44 6.92
CA ALA A 90 11.20 -7.71 6.30
C ALA A 90 10.75 -7.22 4.90
N ASP A 91 11.27 -6.08 4.47
CA ASP A 91 10.98 -5.48 3.16
C ASP A 91 9.50 -5.11 2.94
N ASN A 92 8.77 -4.84 4.01
CA ASN A 92 7.36 -4.41 3.97
C ASN A 92 7.23 -2.89 3.77
N GLU A 93 8.10 -2.29 2.99
CA GLU A 93 8.08 -0.87 2.66
C GLU A 93 7.82 -0.67 1.17
N MET A 94 7.03 0.33 0.84
CA MET A 94 6.79 0.76 -0.54
C MET A 94 7.29 2.18 -0.73
N ASP A 95 8.27 2.34 -1.59
CA ASP A 95 8.80 3.64 -1.96
C ASP A 95 8.02 4.26 -3.13
N GLY A 96 7.64 5.53 -2.98
CA GLY A 96 7.18 6.33 -4.11
C GLY A 96 8.37 6.98 -4.81
N CYS A 97 8.48 6.79 -6.11
CA CYS A 97 9.60 7.31 -6.90
C CYS A 97 9.14 8.26 -7.99
N ILE A 98 9.96 9.28 -8.28
CA ILE A 98 9.83 10.11 -9.47
C ILE A 98 10.92 9.68 -10.46
N HIS A 99 10.49 9.16 -11.62
CA HIS A 99 11.40 8.77 -12.68
C HIS A 99 11.57 9.91 -13.70
N ILE A 100 12.80 10.28 -13.96
CA ILE A 100 13.16 11.34 -14.92
C ILE A 100 14.15 10.74 -15.91
N LEU A 101 13.97 11.02 -17.20
CA LEU A 101 14.95 10.63 -18.20
C LEU A 101 16.26 11.40 -17.97
N LYS A 102 17.38 10.70 -18.00
CA LYS A 102 18.69 11.31 -17.92
C LYS A 102 18.85 12.29 -19.09
N ASP A 103 19.37 13.48 -18.79
CA ASP A 103 19.62 14.55 -19.76
C ASP A 103 18.36 15.12 -20.44
N ALA A 104 17.17 14.81 -19.94
CA ALA A 104 15.93 15.41 -20.46
C ALA A 104 15.78 16.86 -19.97
N TYR A 105 15.31 17.72 -20.85
CA TYR A 105 14.90 19.07 -20.46
C TYR A 105 13.71 19.02 -19.50
N MET A 106 13.89 19.54 -18.31
CA MET A 106 12.83 19.63 -17.32
C MET A 106 12.21 21.03 -17.34
N LYS A 107 10.91 21.09 -17.63
CA LYS A 107 10.16 22.36 -17.58
C LYS A 107 10.15 22.93 -16.16
N ASN A 108 10.13 24.27 -16.05
CA ASN A 108 10.07 24.94 -14.74
C ASN A 108 8.89 24.48 -13.88
N SER A 109 7.74 24.19 -14.48
CA SER A 109 6.57 23.66 -13.77
C SER A 109 6.82 22.27 -13.16
N ALA A 110 7.57 21.41 -13.84
CA ALA A 110 7.93 20.10 -13.31
C ALA A 110 8.94 20.22 -12.17
N GLN A 111 9.93 21.11 -12.29
CA GLN A 111 10.88 21.41 -11.22
C GLN A 111 10.16 21.95 -9.97
N GLU A 112 9.23 22.89 -10.17
CA GLU A 112 8.45 23.46 -9.08
C GLU A 112 7.55 22.42 -8.41
N PHE A 113 6.93 21.53 -9.19
CA PHE A 113 6.15 20.42 -8.65
C PHE A 113 7.00 19.50 -7.76
N ILE A 114 8.19 19.11 -8.21
CA ILE A 114 9.13 18.30 -7.42
C ILE A 114 9.54 19.04 -6.15
N ARG A 115 9.81 20.35 -6.25
CA ARG A 115 10.15 21.19 -5.10
C ARG A 115 8.99 21.22 -4.07
N MET A 116 7.76 21.38 -4.53
CA MET A 116 6.58 21.36 -3.66
C MET A 116 6.41 20.00 -3.00
N LEU A 117 6.59 18.89 -3.73
CA LEU A 117 6.57 17.55 -3.17
C LEU A 117 7.64 17.38 -2.08
N SER A 118 8.86 17.83 -2.33
CA SER A 118 9.97 17.72 -1.38
C SER A 118 9.77 18.54 -0.10
N GLN A 119 8.94 19.57 -0.14
CA GLN A 119 8.61 20.43 1.01
C GLN A 119 7.34 20.02 1.75
N SER A 120 6.55 19.11 1.19
CA SER A 120 5.33 18.63 1.81
C SER A 120 5.64 17.65 2.92
N THR A 121 5.42 18.05 4.17
CA THR A 121 5.65 17.21 5.37
C THR A 121 4.81 15.94 5.39
N SER A 122 3.64 15.95 4.75
CA SER A 122 2.78 14.78 4.63
C SER A 122 3.29 13.75 3.63
N ILE A 123 4.12 14.18 2.68
CA ILE A 123 4.70 13.33 1.64
C ILE A 123 6.11 12.89 2.05
N LEU A 124 6.88 13.75 2.76
CA LEU A 124 8.25 13.44 3.21
C LEU A 124 8.35 12.23 4.15
N ALA A 125 7.28 11.91 4.86
CA ALA A 125 7.25 10.70 5.69
C ALA A 125 7.30 9.41 4.85
N ASN A 126 6.98 9.49 3.55
CA ASN A 126 6.82 8.35 2.67
C ASN A 126 7.69 8.39 1.39
N PHE A 127 8.52 9.42 1.19
CA PHE A 127 9.35 9.52 -0.01
C PHE A 127 10.80 9.86 0.32
N ALA A 128 11.72 8.99 -0.05
CA ALA A 128 13.16 9.29 -0.04
C ALA A 128 13.52 10.19 -1.25
N LEU A 129 13.13 11.47 -1.21
CA LEU A 129 13.42 12.46 -2.27
C LEU A 129 14.85 13.03 -2.21
N LYS A 130 15.73 12.45 -1.40
CA LYS A 130 17.03 13.03 -1.07
C LYS A 130 18.02 13.15 -2.23
N ASP A 131 17.82 12.43 -3.33
CA ASP A 131 18.82 12.31 -4.40
C ASP A 131 18.45 12.99 -5.73
N ILE A 132 17.28 13.63 -5.83
CA ILE A 132 16.78 14.20 -7.09
C ILE A 132 17.24 15.66 -7.32
N LEU A 133 17.67 16.36 -6.26
CA LEU A 133 18.00 17.77 -6.29
C LEU A 133 19.51 18.07 -6.17
N LYS A 134 20.34 17.17 -6.65
CA LYS A 134 21.80 17.43 -6.79
C LYS A 134 22.16 17.81 -8.21
#